data_39faa69998058d9bc2a799c770951599
#
_entry.id   39faa69998058d9bc2a799c770951599
#
_cell.length_a   1.000
_cell.length_b   1.000
_cell.length_c   1.000
_cell.angle_alpha   90.00
_cell.angle_beta   90.00
_cell.angle_gamma   90.00
#
_symmetry.space_group_name_H-M   'P 1'
#
loop_
_entity.id
_entity.type
_entity.pdbx_description
1 polymer ?
#
loop_
_entity_poly.entity_id
_entity_poly.type
_entity_poly.pdbx_seq_one_letter_code
_entity_poly.pdbx_strand_id
1 'polypeptide(L)'
;MSKRVLAADGRTIGTRAAATRRRLLDATATLLGEHGVLDLRVVDVTRSVGTSPATFYQYFPDVDAAILTLAQEATEDERPLVEFLTPGWTADDGLDQARKFVDAYIEFWDSHHAVLRIRNLKAEEGDARFRAVRSEANLLVMDAMQTMLRASIAAGRLPRALDPFTAAAAMVAMVERILAFRPEMARRGADRQAVRESLAILLYRGLTGLQ
;
A
#
# COMPACT_ATOMS: atom_id res chain seq x y z
N MET A 1 18.62 11.96 4.96
CA MET A 1 19.66 11.84 3.89
C MET A 1 18.93 11.81 2.55
N SER A 2 19.25 12.74 1.63
CA SER A 2 18.57 12.79 0.31
C SER A 2 18.91 11.53 -0.50
N LYS A 3 17.89 10.74 -0.85
CA LYS A 3 18.04 9.53 -1.70
C LYS A 3 18.60 9.97 -3.07
N ARG A 4 19.75 9.44 -3.48
CA ARG A 4 20.34 9.71 -4.80
C ARG A 4 19.42 9.14 -5.88
N VAL A 5 18.93 10.01 -6.76
CA VAL A 5 18.07 9.61 -7.89
C VAL A 5 18.97 9.18 -9.05
N LEU A 6 18.71 8.01 -9.60
CA LEU A 6 19.51 7.40 -10.68
C LEU A 6 18.72 7.39 -12.00
N ALA A 7 19.46 7.53 -13.12
CA ALA A 7 18.96 7.26 -14.47
C ALA A 7 18.89 5.74 -14.73
N ALA A 8 18.30 5.31 -15.86
CA ALA A 8 18.20 3.91 -16.23
C ALA A 8 19.56 3.19 -16.36
N ASP A 9 20.63 3.94 -16.63
CA ASP A 9 22.00 3.43 -16.72
C ASP A 9 22.80 3.50 -15.39
N GLY A 10 22.12 3.82 -14.27
CA GLY A 10 22.71 3.87 -12.94
C GLY A 10 23.47 5.16 -12.60
N ARG A 11 23.55 6.16 -13.50
CA ARG A 11 24.20 7.44 -13.21
C ARG A 11 23.33 8.32 -12.30
N THR A 12 23.97 9.05 -11.38
CA THR A 12 23.29 10.08 -10.58
C THR A 12 22.81 11.21 -11.49
N ILE A 13 21.53 11.56 -11.41
CA ILE A 13 20.92 12.61 -12.22
C ILE A 13 20.91 13.96 -11.49
N GLY A 14 21.09 15.04 -12.24
CA GLY A 14 21.00 16.41 -11.72
C GLY A 14 19.55 16.83 -11.44
N THR A 15 19.37 17.96 -10.76
CA THR A 15 18.06 18.47 -10.29
C THR A 15 17.01 18.57 -11.41
N ARG A 16 17.39 19.06 -12.60
CA ARG A 16 16.47 19.16 -13.75
C ARG A 16 16.00 17.79 -14.24
N ALA A 17 16.91 16.81 -14.30
CA ALA A 17 16.60 15.46 -14.72
C ALA A 17 15.76 14.74 -13.66
N ALA A 18 16.00 14.99 -12.37
CA ALA A 18 15.16 14.48 -11.28
C ALA A 18 13.73 15.02 -11.38
N ALA A 19 13.55 16.31 -11.68
CA ALA A 19 12.24 16.91 -11.90
C ALA A 19 11.51 16.28 -13.10
N THR A 20 12.22 16.02 -14.21
CA THR A 20 11.62 15.36 -15.38
C THR A 20 11.21 13.93 -15.05
N ARG A 21 12.06 13.17 -14.34
CA ARG A 21 11.73 11.81 -13.87
C ARG A 21 10.49 11.82 -12.97
N ARG A 22 10.37 12.77 -12.04
CA ARG A 22 9.21 12.91 -11.17
C ARG A 22 7.94 13.16 -11.97
N ARG A 23 7.96 14.10 -12.93
CA ARG A 23 6.81 14.39 -13.80
C ARG A 23 6.35 13.15 -14.58
N LEU A 24 7.28 12.31 -15.07
CA LEU A 24 6.95 11.05 -15.74
C LEU A 24 6.28 10.06 -14.79
N LEU A 25 6.74 9.95 -13.54
CA LEU A 25 6.12 9.11 -12.52
C LEU A 25 4.73 9.61 -12.15
N ASP A 26 4.55 10.92 -11.92
CA ASP A 26 3.26 11.51 -11.59
C ASP A 26 2.23 11.28 -12.72
N ALA A 27 2.66 11.48 -13.96
CA ALA A 27 1.82 11.19 -15.14
C ALA A 27 1.46 9.71 -15.25
N THR A 28 2.41 8.81 -14.97
CA THR A 28 2.16 7.37 -14.95
C THR A 28 1.10 7.02 -13.90
N ALA A 29 1.21 7.56 -12.68
CA ALA A 29 0.25 7.32 -11.60
C ALA A 29 -1.15 7.84 -11.96
N THR A 30 -1.25 9.05 -12.53
CA THR A 30 -2.52 9.65 -12.97
C THR A 30 -3.20 8.78 -14.03
N LEU A 31 -2.46 8.43 -15.09
CA LEU A 31 -3.01 7.63 -16.19
C LEU A 31 -3.39 6.21 -15.77
N LEU A 32 -2.68 5.62 -14.81
CA LEU A 32 -3.09 4.35 -14.19
C LEU A 32 -4.45 4.46 -13.48
N GLY A 33 -4.71 5.58 -12.81
CA GLY A 33 -5.99 5.83 -12.17
C GLY A 33 -7.14 6.00 -13.16
N GLU A 34 -6.87 6.61 -14.31
CA GLU A 34 -7.87 6.92 -15.34
C GLU A 34 -8.18 5.73 -16.26
N HIS A 35 -7.17 5.01 -16.72
CA HIS A 35 -7.28 4.02 -17.81
C HIS A 35 -6.93 2.59 -17.41
N GLY A 36 -6.30 2.40 -16.24
CA GLY A 36 -5.74 1.10 -15.84
C GLY A 36 -4.44 0.76 -16.58
N VAL A 37 -3.89 -0.44 -16.31
CA VAL A 37 -2.56 -0.84 -16.81
C VAL A 37 -2.58 -1.38 -18.25
N LEU A 38 -3.67 -2.00 -18.66
CA LEU A 38 -3.71 -2.73 -19.94
C LEU A 38 -3.51 -1.83 -21.17
N ASP A 39 -3.93 -0.57 -21.07
CA ASP A 39 -3.88 0.39 -22.16
C ASP A 39 -2.78 1.45 -22.00
N LEU A 40 -1.99 1.41 -20.90
CA LEU A 40 -0.99 2.42 -20.63
C LEU A 40 0.29 2.21 -21.46
N ARG A 41 0.59 3.16 -22.35
CA ARG A 41 1.78 3.15 -23.21
C ARG A 41 2.70 4.32 -22.91
N VAL A 42 4.00 4.14 -23.20
CA VAL A 42 5.02 5.20 -23.08
C VAL A 42 4.63 6.49 -23.79
N VAL A 43 4.01 6.38 -24.96
CA VAL A 43 3.57 7.55 -25.75
C VAL A 43 2.50 8.37 -25.03
N ASP A 44 1.63 7.73 -24.24
CA ASP A 44 0.57 8.41 -23.50
C ASP A 44 1.16 9.15 -22.33
N VAL A 45 2.08 8.53 -21.58
CA VAL A 45 2.82 9.15 -20.47
C VAL A 45 3.63 10.36 -20.98
N THR A 46 4.38 10.20 -22.07
CA THR A 46 5.23 11.28 -22.59
C THR A 46 4.43 12.42 -23.18
N ARG A 47 3.29 12.14 -23.81
CA ARG A 47 2.37 13.15 -24.30
C ARG A 47 1.80 14.00 -23.18
N SER A 48 1.39 13.38 -22.05
CA SER A 48 0.80 14.11 -20.92
C SER A 48 1.76 15.11 -20.26
N VAL A 49 3.07 14.86 -20.33
CA VAL A 49 4.09 15.77 -19.76
C VAL A 49 4.83 16.63 -20.81
N GLY A 50 4.44 16.53 -22.09
CA GLY A 50 5.04 17.31 -23.17
C GLY A 50 6.49 16.96 -23.46
N THR A 51 6.81 15.65 -23.49
CA THR A 51 8.17 15.16 -23.77
C THR A 51 8.16 14.03 -24.81
N SER A 52 9.32 13.49 -25.18
CA SER A 52 9.45 12.42 -26.16
C SER A 52 9.58 11.04 -25.52
N PRO A 53 9.21 9.96 -26.22
CA PRO A 53 9.51 8.60 -25.79
C PRO A 53 11.00 8.35 -25.51
N ALA A 54 11.89 8.96 -26.27
CA ALA A 54 13.33 8.88 -26.03
C ALA A 54 13.73 9.44 -24.65
N THR A 55 13.05 10.51 -24.19
CA THR A 55 13.24 11.05 -22.84
C THR A 55 12.77 10.08 -21.76
N PHE A 56 11.65 9.39 -21.98
CA PHE A 56 11.17 8.36 -21.03
C PHE A 56 12.19 7.24 -20.86
N TYR A 57 12.72 6.72 -21.97
CA TYR A 57 13.68 5.61 -21.95
C TYR A 57 15.05 5.98 -21.33
N GLN A 58 15.35 7.26 -21.14
CA GLN A 58 16.51 7.68 -20.33
C GLN A 58 16.34 7.37 -18.84
N TYR A 59 15.09 7.29 -18.34
CA TYR A 59 14.78 7.09 -16.92
C TYR A 59 14.22 5.70 -16.61
N PHE A 60 13.43 5.12 -17.52
CA PHE A 60 12.76 3.86 -17.34
C PHE A 60 12.86 3.02 -18.61
N PRO A 61 13.25 1.74 -18.51
CA PRO A 61 13.32 0.86 -19.69
C PRO A 61 11.94 0.56 -20.28
N ASP A 62 10.89 0.61 -19.45
CA ASP A 62 9.50 0.34 -19.81
C ASP A 62 8.53 0.97 -18.80
N VAL A 63 7.23 0.87 -19.06
CA VAL A 63 6.17 1.36 -18.17
C VAL A 63 6.17 0.59 -16.85
N ASP A 64 6.42 -0.72 -16.89
CA ASP A 64 6.45 -1.56 -15.68
C ASP A 64 7.54 -1.12 -14.70
N ALA A 65 8.70 -0.66 -15.19
CA ALA A 65 9.77 -0.10 -14.34
C ALA A 65 9.36 1.22 -13.68
N ALA A 66 8.59 2.06 -14.36
CA ALA A 66 8.02 3.27 -13.77
C ALA A 66 6.99 2.92 -12.69
N ILE A 67 6.10 1.97 -12.96
CA ILE A 67 5.10 1.47 -11.99
C ILE A 67 5.79 0.81 -10.79
N LEU A 68 6.84 0.02 -11.01
CA LEU A 68 7.61 -0.60 -9.94
C LEU A 68 8.24 0.46 -9.01
N THR A 69 8.74 1.55 -9.58
CA THR A 69 9.26 2.68 -8.80
C THR A 69 8.15 3.31 -7.94
N LEU A 70 6.97 3.54 -8.51
CA LEU A 70 5.82 4.06 -7.76
C LEU A 70 5.38 3.10 -6.66
N ALA A 71 5.41 1.79 -6.90
CA ALA A 71 5.09 0.78 -5.89
C ALA A 71 6.11 0.76 -4.74
N GLN A 72 7.40 0.99 -5.04
CA GLN A 72 8.43 1.14 -4.00
C GLN A 72 8.24 2.42 -3.18
N GLU A 73 7.87 3.54 -3.83
CA GLU A 73 7.55 4.79 -3.13
C GLU A 73 6.33 4.59 -2.21
N ALA A 74 5.27 3.94 -2.69
CA ALA A 74 4.10 3.62 -1.88
C ALA A 74 4.45 2.75 -0.66
N THR A 75 5.40 1.81 -0.77
CA THR A 75 5.88 1.03 0.38
C THR A 75 6.55 1.91 1.45
N GLU A 76 7.29 2.93 1.05
CA GLU A 76 7.87 3.90 2.02
C GLU A 76 6.78 4.74 2.68
N ASP A 77 5.74 5.13 1.93
CA ASP A 77 4.61 5.91 2.45
C ASP A 77 3.68 5.07 3.35
N GLU A 78 3.74 3.74 3.26
CA GLU A 78 3.02 2.81 4.15
C GLU A 78 3.70 2.66 5.53
N ARG A 79 5.01 2.89 5.64
CA ARG A 79 5.78 2.69 6.88
C ARG A 79 5.21 3.38 8.12
N PRO A 80 4.73 4.64 8.06
CA PRO A 80 4.17 5.30 9.24
C PRO A 80 2.93 4.61 9.82
N LEU A 81 2.24 3.78 9.05
CA LEU A 81 1.04 3.08 9.52
C LEU A 81 1.32 2.15 10.71
N VAL A 82 2.53 1.59 10.80
CA VAL A 82 2.90 0.68 11.89
C VAL A 82 2.96 1.39 13.25
N GLU A 83 3.08 2.72 13.28
CA GLU A 83 3.12 3.50 14.51
C GLU A 83 1.80 3.42 15.30
N PHE A 84 0.68 3.15 14.61
CA PHE A 84 -0.62 2.92 15.24
C PHE A 84 -0.77 1.51 15.82
N LEU A 85 0.05 0.54 15.37
CA LEU A 85 -0.04 -0.87 15.74
C LEU A 85 0.92 -1.19 16.89
N THR A 86 0.53 -0.82 18.10
CA THR A 86 1.34 -1.03 19.31
C THR A 86 0.66 -2.00 20.28
N PRO A 87 1.40 -2.82 21.04
CA PRO A 87 0.84 -3.80 22.00
C PRO A 87 0.05 -3.20 23.16
N GLY A 88 -0.05 -1.88 23.26
CA GLY A 88 -0.68 -1.17 24.36
C GLY A 88 -2.18 -0.89 24.22
N TRP A 89 -2.86 -1.44 23.22
CA TRP A 89 -4.30 -1.23 23.06
C TRP A 89 -5.08 -1.84 24.24
N THR A 90 -5.85 -0.99 24.93
CA THR A 90 -6.64 -1.35 26.12
C THR A 90 -8.14 -1.40 25.81
N ALA A 91 -8.97 -1.75 26.80
CA ALA A 91 -10.43 -1.68 26.66
C ALA A 91 -10.93 -0.23 26.52
N ASP A 92 -10.19 0.74 27.08
CA ASP A 92 -10.62 2.14 27.11
C ASP A 92 -10.25 2.91 25.84
N ASP A 93 -9.10 2.61 25.21
CA ASP A 93 -8.58 3.39 24.08
C ASP A 93 -8.32 2.58 22.80
N GLY A 94 -8.28 1.25 22.88
CA GLY A 94 -7.85 0.39 21.81
C GLY A 94 -8.73 0.48 20.55
N LEU A 95 -10.03 0.67 20.71
CA LEU A 95 -10.93 0.87 19.56
C LEU A 95 -10.63 2.21 18.86
N ASP A 96 -10.29 3.26 19.60
CA ASP A 96 -9.90 4.56 19.00
C ASP A 96 -8.55 4.49 18.30
N GLN A 97 -7.61 3.70 18.81
CA GLN A 97 -6.35 3.43 18.11
C GLN A 97 -6.59 2.63 16.80
N ALA A 98 -7.48 1.65 16.85
CA ALA A 98 -7.89 0.91 15.64
C ALA A 98 -8.54 1.83 14.60
N ARG A 99 -9.39 2.77 15.03
CA ARG A 99 -9.98 3.80 14.16
C ARG A 99 -8.92 4.68 13.50
N LYS A 100 -7.93 5.14 14.26
CA LYS A 100 -6.81 5.94 13.72
C LYS A 100 -6.00 5.16 12.69
N PHE A 101 -5.68 3.90 12.98
CA PHE A 101 -5.01 3.03 12.01
C PHE A 101 -5.82 2.88 10.72
N VAL A 102 -7.13 2.60 10.84
CA VAL A 102 -8.00 2.43 9.67
C VAL A 102 -8.14 3.73 8.89
N ASP A 103 -8.27 4.88 9.54
CA ASP A 103 -8.32 6.18 8.88
C ASP A 103 -7.03 6.43 8.07
N ALA A 104 -5.87 6.24 8.69
CA ALA A 104 -4.57 6.39 8.02
C ALA A 104 -4.40 5.41 6.86
N TYR A 105 -4.85 4.15 7.03
CA TYR A 105 -4.79 3.15 5.96
C TYR A 105 -5.73 3.49 4.79
N ILE A 106 -6.90 4.03 5.07
CA ILE A 106 -7.84 4.51 4.03
C ILE A 106 -7.22 5.67 3.25
N GLU A 107 -6.58 6.64 3.90
CA GLU A 107 -5.91 7.77 3.24
C GLU A 107 -4.73 7.29 2.37
N PHE A 108 -3.93 6.39 2.91
CA PHE A 108 -2.86 5.73 2.15
C PHE A 108 -3.40 5.00 0.92
N TRP A 109 -4.44 4.18 1.09
CA TRP A 109 -5.08 3.48 -0.01
C TRP A 109 -5.63 4.42 -1.07
N ASP A 110 -6.34 5.47 -0.67
CA ASP A 110 -6.93 6.44 -1.59
C ASP A 110 -5.86 7.16 -2.43
N SER A 111 -4.70 7.40 -1.84
CA SER A 111 -3.56 8.05 -2.52
C SER A 111 -2.84 7.12 -3.51
N HIS A 112 -2.84 5.81 -3.26
CA HIS A 112 -1.97 4.86 -4.00
C HIS A 112 -2.74 3.74 -4.70
N HIS A 113 -4.08 3.66 -4.60
CA HIS A 113 -4.89 2.49 -5.01
C HIS A 113 -4.61 2.00 -6.44
N ALA A 114 -4.40 2.92 -7.40
CA ALA A 114 -4.12 2.56 -8.78
C ALA A 114 -2.81 1.76 -8.90
N VAL A 115 -1.75 2.23 -8.24
CA VAL A 115 -0.43 1.60 -8.21
C VAL A 115 -0.47 0.28 -7.44
N LEU A 116 -1.14 0.25 -6.27
CA LEU A 116 -1.27 -0.94 -5.43
C LEU A 116 -2.00 -2.07 -6.16
N ARG A 117 -3.06 -1.76 -6.91
CA ARG A 117 -3.77 -2.75 -7.72
C ARG A 117 -2.86 -3.40 -8.76
N ILE A 118 -2.03 -2.60 -9.46
CA ILE A 118 -1.12 -3.13 -10.47
C ILE A 118 0.02 -3.91 -9.81
N ARG A 119 0.58 -3.42 -8.70
CA ARG A 119 1.56 -4.16 -7.90
C ARG A 119 1.04 -5.56 -7.57
N ASN A 120 -0.18 -5.65 -7.06
CA ASN A 120 -0.77 -6.91 -6.65
C ASN A 120 -1.04 -7.82 -7.87
N LEU A 121 -1.61 -7.30 -8.95
CA LEU A 121 -1.85 -8.05 -10.18
C LEU A 121 -0.55 -8.63 -10.77
N LYS A 122 0.47 -7.80 -10.96
CA LYS A 122 1.77 -8.24 -11.51
C LYS A 122 2.46 -9.28 -10.61
N ALA A 123 2.34 -9.12 -9.29
CA ALA A 123 2.87 -10.09 -8.33
C ALA A 123 2.15 -11.45 -8.43
N GLU A 124 0.84 -11.47 -8.64
CA GLU A 124 0.02 -12.68 -8.84
C GLU A 124 0.32 -13.34 -10.19
N GLU A 125 0.55 -12.56 -11.25
CA GLU A 125 0.99 -13.05 -12.57
C GLU A 125 2.42 -13.61 -12.56
N GLY A 126 3.15 -13.48 -11.44
CA GLY A 126 4.46 -14.11 -11.25
C GLY A 126 5.66 -13.19 -11.44
N ASP A 127 5.49 -11.87 -11.66
CA ASP A 127 6.63 -10.94 -11.72
C ASP A 127 7.32 -10.86 -10.35
N ALA A 128 8.56 -11.37 -10.29
CA ALA A 128 9.33 -11.48 -9.06
C ALA A 128 9.65 -10.10 -8.44
N ARG A 129 9.80 -9.04 -9.26
CA ARG A 129 10.09 -7.68 -8.80
C ARG A 129 8.92 -7.11 -8.02
N PHE A 130 7.71 -7.21 -8.59
CA PHE A 130 6.46 -6.77 -7.94
C PHE A 130 6.12 -7.62 -6.72
N ARG A 131 6.40 -8.93 -6.79
CA ARG A 131 6.23 -9.83 -5.64
C ARG A 131 7.13 -9.43 -4.47
N ALA A 132 8.40 -9.06 -4.73
CA ALA A 132 9.33 -8.61 -3.70
C ALA A 132 8.83 -7.32 -3.02
N VAL A 133 8.41 -6.31 -3.79
CA VAL A 133 7.87 -5.05 -3.27
C VAL A 133 6.59 -5.27 -2.46
N ARG A 134 5.65 -6.10 -2.95
CA ARG A 134 4.44 -6.46 -2.21
C ARG A 134 4.77 -7.16 -0.89
N SER A 135 5.70 -8.10 -0.91
CA SER A 135 6.09 -8.82 0.30
C SER A 135 6.75 -7.90 1.32
N GLU A 136 7.62 -6.98 0.90
CA GLU A 136 8.23 -6.00 1.79
C GLU A 136 7.17 -5.12 2.47
N ALA A 137 6.22 -4.57 1.70
CA ALA A 137 5.13 -3.76 2.19
C ALA A 137 4.27 -4.52 3.23
N ASN A 138 3.78 -5.69 2.85
CA ASN A 138 2.89 -6.47 3.71
C ASN A 138 3.58 -6.91 5.01
N LEU A 139 4.87 -7.30 4.96
CA LEU A 139 5.60 -7.74 6.15
C LEU A 139 5.72 -6.65 7.21
N LEU A 140 5.80 -5.37 6.84
CA LEU A 140 5.87 -4.28 7.81
C LEU A 140 4.65 -4.25 8.73
N VAL A 141 3.46 -4.23 8.15
CA VAL A 141 2.19 -4.20 8.89
C VAL A 141 1.94 -5.55 9.60
N MET A 142 2.24 -6.66 8.92
CA MET A 142 2.08 -8.00 9.50
C MET A 142 2.96 -8.21 10.73
N ASP A 143 4.21 -7.76 10.75
CA ASP A 143 5.11 -7.91 11.89
C ASP A 143 4.63 -7.12 13.11
N ALA A 144 4.09 -5.91 12.91
CA ALA A 144 3.48 -5.15 13.97
C ALA A 144 2.23 -5.86 14.53
N MET A 145 1.33 -6.34 13.65
CA MET A 145 0.15 -7.11 14.06
C MET A 145 0.53 -8.40 14.77
N GLN A 146 1.52 -9.15 14.29
CA GLN A 146 2.01 -10.36 14.97
C GLN A 146 2.50 -10.07 16.39
N THR A 147 3.18 -8.94 16.59
CA THR A 147 3.65 -8.53 17.91
C THR A 147 2.47 -8.32 18.87
N MET A 148 1.40 -7.65 18.42
CA MET A 148 0.17 -7.47 19.20
C MET A 148 -0.53 -8.81 19.49
N LEU A 149 -0.64 -9.68 18.47
CA LEU A 149 -1.26 -11.01 18.60
C LEU A 149 -0.51 -11.88 19.62
N ARG A 150 0.84 -11.93 19.54
CA ARG A 150 1.66 -12.65 20.52
C ARG A 150 1.45 -12.14 21.95
N ALA A 151 1.38 -10.83 22.14
CA ALA A 151 1.11 -10.23 23.46
C ALA A 151 -0.31 -10.62 23.96
N SER A 152 -1.31 -10.64 23.10
CA SER A 152 -2.68 -11.01 23.46
C SER A 152 -2.82 -12.51 23.78
N ILE A 153 -2.14 -13.37 23.05
CA ILE A 153 -2.07 -14.82 23.32
C ILE A 153 -1.35 -15.08 24.67
N ALA A 154 -0.22 -14.40 24.90
CA ALA A 154 0.52 -14.53 26.16
C ALA A 154 -0.29 -14.07 27.37
N ALA A 155 -1.13 -13.04 27.19
CA ALA A 155 -2.06 -12.56 28.23
C ALA A 155 -3.32 -13.43 28.38
N GLY A 156 -3.48 -14.51 27.60
CA GLY A 156 -4.64 -15.40 27.64
C GLY A 156 -5.94 -14.83 27.06
N ARG A 157 -5.86 -13.70 26.36
CA ARG A 157 -7.01 -13.05 25.71
C ARG A 157 -7.38 -13.69 24.36
N LEU A 158 -6.39 -14.28 23.67
CA LEU A 158 -6.60 -15.02 22.43
C LEU A 158 -6.19 -16.49 22.59
N PRO A 159 -6.81 -17.41 21.84
CA PRO A 159 -6.50 -18.83 21.91
C PRO A 159 -5.03 -19.13 21.54
N ARG A 160 -4.39 -20.04 22.28
CA ARG A 160 -3.00 -20.48 21.99
C ARG A 160 -2.84 -21.18 20.63
N ALA A 161 -3.94 -21.71 20.08
CA ALA A 161 -3.98 -22.36 18.78
C ALA A 161 -3.96 -21.35 17.60
N LEU A 162 -4.14 -20.04 17.86
CA LEU A 162 -4.10 -19.02 16.84
C LEU A 162 -2.64 -18.80 16.39
N ASP A 163 -2.36 -19.04 15.12
CA ASP A 163 -1.06 -18.73 14.53
C ASP A 163 -0.97 -17.21 14.23
N PRO A 164 -0.03 -16.48 14.86
CA PRO A 164 0.04 -15.02 14.72
C PRO A 164 0.36 -14.55 13.29
N PHE A 165 1.15 -15.32 12.53
CA PHE A 165 1.49 -14.96 11.15
C PHE A 165 0.26 -15.09 10.23
N THR A 166 -0.43 -16.22 10.30
CA THR A 166 -1.63 -16.46 9.50
C THR A 166 -2.74 -15.47 9.85
N ALA A 167 -2.93 -15.15 11.13
CA ALA A 167 -3.92 -14.19 11.57
C ALA A 167 -3.61 -12.76 11.08
N ALA A 168 -2.35 -12.33 11.18
CA ALA A 168 -1.91 -11.04 10.65
C ALA A 168 -2.08 -10.96 9.12
N ALA A 169 -1.70 -12.02 8.39
CA ALA A 169 -1.90 -12.10 6.94
C ALA A 169 -3.38 -11.99 6.55
N ALA A 170 -4.27 -12.69 7.29
CA ALA A 170 -5.72 -12.62 7.07
C ALA A 170 -6.26 -11.20 7.31
N MET A 171 -5.79 -10.50 8.35
CA MET A 171 -6.21 -9.13 8.66
C MET A 171 -5.76 -8.13 7.60
N VAL A 172 -4.50 -8.20 7.13
CA VAL A 172 -4.01 -7.36 6.03
C VAL A 172 -4.81 -7.64 4.77
N ALA A 173 -5.01 -8.90 4.40
CA ALA A 173 -5.81 -9.28 3.23
C ALA A 173 -7.26 -8.78 3.34
N MET A 174 -7.87 -8.84 4.52
CA MET A 174 -9.21 -8.30 4.79
C MET A 174 -9.25 -6.79 4.54
N VAL A 175 -8.32 -6.02 5.11
CA VAL A 175 -8.28 -4.56 4.96
C VAL A 175 -8.11 -4.18 3.49
N GLU A 176 -7.06 -4.70 2.82
CA GLU A 176 -6.83 -4.42 1.40
C GLU A 176 -8.04 -4.79 0.52
N ARG A 177 -8.63 -5.95 0.76
CA ARG A 177 -9.77 -6.41 -0.02
C ARG A 177 -11.00 -5.53 0.16
N ILE A 178 -11.33 -5.16 1.39
CA ILE A 178 -12.46 -4.28 1.68
C ILE A 178 -12.23 -2.89 1.04
N LEU A 179 -11.04 -2.33 1.14
CA LEU A 179 -10.74 -1.03 0.53
C LEU A 179 -10.82 -1.07 -1.01
N ALA A 180 -10.36 -2.16 -1.63
CA ALA A 180 -10.50 -2.38 -3.07
C ALA A 180 -11.97 -2.49 -3.51
N PHE A 181 -12.85 -3.04 -2.66
CA PHE A 181 -14.28 -3.23 -2.92
C PHE A 181 -15.15 -2.06 -2.48
N ARG A 182 -14.59 -1.03 -1.86
CA ARG A 182 -15.33 0.11 -1.30
C ARG A 182 -16.33 0.76 -2.28
N PRO A 183 -16.01 0.97 -3.58
CA PRO A 183 -16.98 1.51 -4.54
C PRO A 183 -18.21 0.60 -4.73
N GLU A 184 -18.03 -0.72 -4.69
CA GLU A 184 -19.11 -1.70 -4.78
C GLU A 184 -19.98 -1.69 -3.52
N MET A 185 -19.32 -1.61 -2.35
CA MET A 185 -20.00 -1.56 -1.05
C MET A 185 -20.82 -0.29 -0.90
N ALA A 186 -20.32 0.87 -1.38
CA ALA A 186 -21.07 2.13 -1.38
C ALA A 186 -22.36 2.05 -2.20
N ARG A 187 -22.34 1.35 -3.35
CA ARG A 187 -23.56 1.09 -4.16
C ARG A 187 -24.61 0.24 -3.43
N ARG A 188 -24.18 -0.51 -2.40
CA ARG A 188 -25.04 -1.34 -1.56
C ARG A 188 -25.40 -0.68 -0.22
N GLY A 189 -25.05 0.59 -0.03
CA GLY A 189 -25.40 1.37 1.16
C GLY A 189 -24.36 1.38 2.28
N ALA A 190 -23.21 0.70 2.12
CA ALA A 190 -22.12 0.79 3.08
C ALA A 190 -21.20 1.98 2.71
N ASP A 191 -21.41 3.10 3.38
CA ASP A 191 -20.60 4.30 3.20
C ASP A 191 -19.20 4.18 3.82
N ARG A 192 -18.38 5.24 3.66
CA ARG A 192 -17.02 5.31 4.21
C ARG A 192 -17.00 5.09 5.72
N GLN A 193 -17.98 5.63 6.44
CA GLN A 193 -18.06 5.52 7.90
C GLN A 193 -18.37 4.08 8.33
N ALA A 194 -19.30 3.42 7.66
CA ALA A 194 -19.64 2.02 7.94
C ALA A 194 -18.43 1.10 7.69
N VAL A 195 -17.69 1.30 6.60
CA VAL A 195 -16.47 0.55 6.30
C VAL A 195 -15.40 0.79 7.37
N ARG A 196 -15.14 2.04 7.70
CA ARG A 196 -14.18 2.45 8.73
C ARG A 196 -14.47 1.79 10.08
N GLU A 197 -15.69 1.93 10.56
CA GLU A 197 -16.09 1.44 11.87
C GLU A 197 -16.02 -0.09 11.94
N SER A 198 -16.51 -0.77 10.89
CA SER A 198 -16.47 -2.24 10.82
C SER A 198 -15.03 -2.77 10.83
N LEU A 199 -14.13 -2.18 10.04
CA LEU A 199 -12.73 -2.58 10.02
C LEU A 199 -12.06 -2.32 11.37
N ALA A 200 -12.32 -1.17 12.00
CA ALA A 200 -11.76 -0.84 13.31
C ALA A 200 -12.18 -1.84 14.39
N ILE A 201 -13.48 -2.18 14.45
CA ILE A 201 -14.00 -3.18 15.41
C ILE A 201 -13.39 -4.56 15.17
N LEU A 202 -13.33 -5.00 13.90
CA LEU A 202 -12.77 -6.31 13.56
C LEU A 202 -11.28 -6.42 13.90
N LEU A 203 -10.49 -5.36 13.59
CA LEU A 203 -9.08 -5.31 13.93
C LEU A 203 -8.86 -5.23 15.44
N TYR A 204 -9.59 -4.36 16.13
CA TYR A 204 -9.49 -4.23 17.59
C TYR A 204 -9.72 -5.56 18.29
N ARG A 205 -10.87 -6.20 18.01
CA ARG A 205 -11.21 -7.49 18.62
C ARG A 205 -10.28 -8.61 18.21
N GLY A 206 -9.91 -8.66 16.94
CA GLY A 206 -9.02 -9.69 16.40
C GLY A 206 -7.59 -9.60 16.94
N LEU A 207 -7.04 -8.38 17.14
CA LEU A 207 -5.68 -8.18 17.64
C LEU A 207 -5.59 -8.29 19.17
N THR A 208 -6.63 -7.89 19.89
CA THR A 208 -6.58 -7.78 21.36
C THR A 208 -7.31 -8.89 22.10
N GLY A 209 -8.35 -9.49 21.50
CA GLY A 209 -9.28 -10.37 22.18
C GLY A 209 -10.21 -9.65 23.18
N LEU A 210 -10.18 -8.31 23.21
CA LEU A 210 -11.06 -7.50 24.08
C LEU A 210 -12.43 -7.30 23.40
N GLN A 211 -13.46 -7.10 24.25
CA GLN A 211 -14.85 -6.91 23.80
C GLN A 211 -15.23 -5.44 23.80
#